data_a21303de30ccebff48a06ee8d09dfb9d
#
_entry.id   a21303de30ccebff48a06ee8d09dfb9d
#
_cell.length_a   1.000
_cell.length_b   1.000
_cell.length_c   1.000
_cell.angle_alpha   90.00
_cell.angle_beta   90.00
_cell.angle_gamma   90.00
#
_symmetry.space_group_name_H-M   'P 1'
#
loop_
_entity.id
_entity.type
_entity.pdbx_description
1 polymer ?
#
loop_
_entity_poly.entity_id
_entity_poly.type
_entity_poly.pdbx_seq_one_letter_code
_entity_poly.pdbx_strand_id
1 'polypeptide(L)'
;MFSNSSIGILLFFTHMLSAISVGSILGLYSRIKSSSENTFSNIYINNDVQSCSLKDLGSILSDAILESSKTIIMIGGFVVIFSVIISILKTSKVLQLISYSLYPILDVLKIDSIFSIPIISGIIELTNGISLVTSTSTKTISTNIILCAFLLGFGGLSVLLQVLSIASKSDLSIKKYIYGKVLQGIIAAIYTYILITLLPMFNLNL
;
A
#
# COMPACT_ATOMS: atom_id res chain seq x y z
N MET A 1 8.53 -7.03 -14.86
CA MET A 1 8.66 -5.79 -14.09
C MET A 1 9.60 -4.86 -14.84
N PHE A 2 9.58 -3.57 -14.54
CA PHE A 2 10.48 -2.59 -15.16
C PHE A 2 11.94 -3.04 -15.01
N SER A 3 12.65 -3.28 -16.11
CA SER A 3 14.06 -3.71 -16.09
C SER A 3 15.05 -2.59 -15.71
N ASN A 4 14.54 -1.53 -15.08
CA ASN A 4 15.31 -0.33 -14.74
C ASN A 4 15.29 -0.11 -13.22
N SER A 5 16.48 -0.20 -12.60
CA SER A 5 16.67 0.00 -11.16
C SER A 5 16.23 1.40 -10.70
N SER A 6 16.34 2.42 -11.55
CA SER A 6 15.95 3.80 -11.22
C SER A 6 14.45 3.92 -10.95
N ILE A 7 13.61 3.15 -11.66
CA ILE A 7 12.16 3.11 -11.41
C ILE A 7 11.85 2.48 -10.05
N GLY A 8 12.56 1.42 -9.69
CA GLY A 8 12.42 0.79 -8.37
C GLY A 8 12.76 1.75 -7.23
N ILE A 9 13.85 2.49 -7.38
CA ILE A 9 14.29 3.51 -6.42
C ILE A 9 13.25 4.63 -6.33
N LEU A 10 12.75 5.12 -7.47
CA LEU A 10 11.70 6.15 -7.53
C LEU A 10 10.44 5.69 -6.75
N LEU A 11 9.94 4.48 -7.04
CA LEU A 11 8.75 3.93 -6.39
C LEU A 11 8.96 3.75 -4.88
N PHE A 12 10.16 3.33 -4.46
CA PHE A 12 10.51 3.22 -3.04
C PHE A 12 10.48 4.59 -2.35
N PHE A 13 11.14 5.60 -2.93
CA PHE A 13 11.16 6.94 -2.35
C PHE A 13 9.77 7.58 -2.29
N THR A 14 8.98 7.48 -3.36
CA THR A 14 7.62 8.04 -3.38
C THR A 14 6.70 7.34 -2.38
N HIS A 15 6.86 6.04 -2.20
CA HIS A 15 6.14 5.26 -1.19
C HIS A 15 6.49 5.71 0.23
N MET A 16 7.77 5.83 0.56
CA MET A 16 8.24 6.30 1.88
C MET A 16 7.76 7.73 2.16
N LEU A 17 7.92 8.62 1.19
CA LEU A 17 7.53 10.03 1.32
C LEU A 17 6.01 10.17 1.53
N SER A 18 5.22 9.41 0.77
CA SER A 18 3.76 9.41 0.92
C SER A 18 3.32 8.89 2.29
N ALA A 19 3.98 7.86 2.83
CA ALA A 19 3.69 7.33 4.16
C ALA A 19 3.94 8.37 5.26
N ILE A 20 5.08 9.08 5.19
CA ILE A 20 5.42 10.15 6.12
C ILE A 20 4.41 11.30 6.02
N SER A 21 4.04 11.69 4.81
CA SER A 21 3.05 12.76 4.57
C SER A 21 1.69 12.42 5.15
N VAL A 22 1.19 11.20 4.93
CA VAL A 22 -0.09 10.74 5.50
C VAL A 22 -0.03 10.67 7.02
N GLY A 23 1.04 10.14 7.58
CA GLY A 23 1.25 10.09 9.02
C GLY A 23 1.22 11.49 9.64
N SER A 24 1.89 12.46 9.02
CA SER A 24 1.91 13.85 9.45
C SER A 24 0.51 14.50 9.37
N ILE A 25 -0.21 14.32 8.26
CA ILE A 25 -1.56 14.86 8.05
C ILE A 25 -2.53 14.30 9.09
N LEU A 26 -2.56 12.98 9.27
CA LEU A 26 -3.46 12.33 10.23
C LEU A 26 -3.08 12.66 11.69
N GLY A 27 -1.79 12.79 11.98
CA GLY A 27 -1.28 13.20 13.30
C GLY A 27 -1.70 14.64 13.64
N LEU A 28 -1.54 15.58 12.72
CA LEU A 28 -1.99 16.96 12.88
C LEU A 28 -3.51 17.05 13.03
N TYR A 29 -4.26 16.34 12.18
CA TYR A 29 -5.72 16.30 12.28
C TYR A 29 -6.20 15.77 13.64
N SER A 30 -5.58 14.70 14.13
CA SER A 30 -5.89 14.13 15.45
C SER A 30 -5.59 15.12 16.57
N ARG A 31 -4.45 15.85 16.48
CA ARG A 31 -4.05 16.84 17.48
C ARG A 31 -5.00 18.03 17.54
N ILE A 32 -5.43 18.54 16.37
CA ILE A 32 -6.39 19.64 16.30
C ILE A 32 -7.75 19.25 16.90
N LYS A 33 -8.21 18.02 16.60
CA LYS A 33 -9.46 17.49 17.14
C LYS A 33 -9.39 17.26 18.65
N SER A 34 -8.27 16.73 19.16
CA SER A 34 -8.06 16.49 20.59
C SER A 34 -7.91 17.78 21.40
N SER A 35 -7.42 18.86 20.79
CA SER A 35 -7.33 20.18 21.44
C SER A 35 -8.71 20.80 21.70
N SER A 36 -9.75 20.33 21.00
CA SER A 36 -11.15 20.74 21.23
C SER A 36 -11.85 19.93 22.32
N GLU A 37 -11.32 18.78 22.70
CA GLU A 37 -11.80 17.95 23.81
C GLU A 37 -10.70 17.92 24.87
N ASN A 38 -10.84 18.75 25.92
CA ASN A 38 -9.95 18.80 27.08
C ASN A 38 -9.98 17.46 27.85
N THR A 39 -9.31 16.47 27.35
CA THR A 39 -9.05 15.22 28.08
C THR A 39 -7.55 14.96 28.08
N PHE A 40 -6.87 15.60 29.04
CA PHE A 40 -5.52 15.16 29.46
C PHE A 40 -5.67 13.77 30.08
N SER A 41 -5.60 12.72 29.29
CA SER A 41 -5.28 11.40 29.81
C SER A 41 -3.81 11.41 30.18
N ASN A 42 -3.54 11.43 31.47
CA ASN A 42 -2.20 11.21 32.03
C ASN A 42 -1.72 9.85 31.52
N ILE A 43 -0.83 9.86 30.54
CA ILE A 43 -0.07 8.69 30.14
C ILE A 43 0.89 8.43 31.31
N TYR A 44 0.52 7.54 32.22
CA TYR A 44 1.47 6.96 33.15
C TYR A 44 2.47 6.14 32.34
N ILE A 45 3.63 6.72 32.06
CA ILE A 45 4.78 5.98 31.56
C ILE A 45 5.27 5.16 32.78
N ASN A 46 4.85 3.92 32.88
CA ASN A 46 5.48 2.95 33.75
C ASN A 46 6.90 2.73 33.24
N ASN A 47 7.87 3.41 33.85
CA ASN A 47 9.28 3.21 33.57
C ASN A 47 9.77 1.94 34.31
N ASP A 48 9.17 0.80 34.03
CA ASP A 48 9.82 -0.48 34.31
C ASP A 48 10.89 -0.70 33.22
N VAL A 49 12.05 -0.06 33.44
CA VAL A 49 13.28 -0.39 32.69
C VAL A 49 13.70 -1.79 33.15
N GLN A 50 13.12 -2.82 32.56
CA GLN A 50 13.66 -4.17 32.70
C GLN A 50 15.07 -4.13 32.13
N SER A 51 16.06 -4.36 33.01
CA SER A 51 17.45 -4.52 32.63
C SER A 51 17.56 -5.76 31.74
N CYS A 52 17.68 -5.55 30.44
CA CYS A 52 17.80 -6.62 29.45
C CYS A 52 19.16 -7.30 29.67
N SER A 53 19.16 -8.54 30.16
CA SER A 53 20.36 -9.37 30.30
C SER A 53 20.75 -9.94 28.93
N LEU A 54 22.06 -10.15 28.68
CA LEU A 54 22.53 -10.83 27.48
C LEU A 54 21.93 -12.24 27.32
N LYS A 55 21.49 -12.88 28.41
CA LYS A 55 20.77 -14.16 28.36
C LYS A 55 19.36 -14.02 27.76
N ASP A 56 18.73 -12.85 27.90
CA ASP A 56 17.38 -12.61 27.37
C ASP A 56 17.41 -12.32 25.87
N LEU A 57 18.56 -11.88 25.33
CA LEU A 57 18.73 -11.64 23.88
C LEU A 57 18.46 -12.88 23.04
N GLY A 58 18.87 -14.06 23.50
CA GLY A 58 18.66 -15.34 22.80
C GLY A 58 17.17 -15.69 22.68
N SER A 59 16.41 -15.53 23.78
CA SER A 59 14.96 -15.79 23.77
C SER A 59 14.21 -14.74 22.96
N ILE A 60 14.53 -13.45 23.12
CA ILE A 60 13.92 -12.36 22.35
C ILE A 60 14.15 -12.55 20.85
N LEU A 61 15.38 -12.92 20.45
CA LEU A 61 15.71 -13.17 19.05
C LEU A 61 14.97 -14.38 18.49
N SER A 62 14.87 -15.46 19.27
CA SER A 62 14.12 -16.66 18.91
C SER A 62 12.63 -16.35 18.70
N ASP A 63 12.03 -15.62 19.63
CA ASP A 63 10.62 -15.23 19.54
C ASP A 63 10.36 -14.29 18.35
N ALA A 64 11.26 -13.34 18.09
CA ALA A 64 11.19 -12.46 16.93
C ALA A 64 11.27 -13.23 15.60
N ILE A 65 12.15 -14.24 15.50
CA ILE A 65 12.26 -15.12 14.33
C ILE A 65 10.98 -15.93 14.12
N LEU A 66 10.44 -16.52 15.17
CA LEU A 66 9.20 -17.30 15.11
C LEU A 66 8.01 -16.46 14.68
N GLU A 67 7.84 -15.28 15.27
CA GLU A 67 6.76 -14.35 14.92
C GLU A 67 6.91 -13.83 13.47
N SER A 68 8.12 -13.49 13.06
CA SER A 68 8.40 -13.09 11.68
C SER A 68 8.09 -14.20 10.68
N SER A 69 8.46 -15.45 10.99
CA SER A 69 8.21 -16.62 10.15
C SER A 69 6.70 -16.88 9.99
N LYS A 70 5.93 -16.80 11.08
CA LYS A 70 4.46 -16.91 11.03
C LYS A 70 3.86 -15.81 10.15
N THR A 71 4.35 -14.59 10.29
CA THR A 71 3.89 -13.43 9.50
C THR A 71 4.15 -13.63 8.01
N ILE A 72 5.34 -14.13 7.63
CA ILE A 72 5.69 -14.40 6.22
C ILE A 72 4.78 -15.49 5.63
N ILE A 73 4.53 -16.57 6.37
CA ILE A 73 3.62 -17.64 5.93
C ILE A 73 2.20 -17.12 5.76
N MET A 74 1.73 -16.29 6.68
CA MET A 74 0.41 -15.67 6.61
C MET A 74 0.29 -14.76 5.38
N ILE A 75 1.28 -13.91 5.10
CA ILE A 75 1.34 -13.06 3.91
C ILE A 75 1.27 -13.92 2.65
N GLY A 76 2.10 -14.96 2.53
CA GLY A 76 2.08 -15.89 1.41
C GLY A 76 0.72 -16.56 1.22
N GLY A 77 0.08 -16.99 2.30
CA GLY A 77 -1.27 -17.55 2.28
C GLY A 77 -2.31 -16.60 1.73
N PHE A 78 -2.31 -15.34 2.16
CA PHE A 78 -3.21 -14.30 1.63
C PHE A 78 -2.98 -14.07 0.13
N VAL A 79 -1.72 -13.95 -0.31
CA VAL A 79 -1.40 -13.77 -1.74
C VAL A 79 -1.94 -14.94 -2.57
N VAL A 80 -1.75 -16.16 -2.14
CA VAL A 80 -2.26 -17.35 -2.83
C VAL A 80 -3.79 -17.35 -2.91
N ILE A 81 -4.48 -17.14 -1.79
CA ILE A 81 -5.95 -17.12 -1.74
C ILE A 81 -6.50 -16.04 -2.66
N PHE A 82 -5.98 -14.82 -2.60
CA PHE A 82 -6.46 -13.72 -3.43
C PHE A 82 -6.10 -13.90 -4.91
N SER A 83 -4.97 -14.53 -5.24
CA SER A 83 -4.63 -14.91 -6.61
C SER A 83 -5.63 -15.90 -7.20
N VAL A 84 -6.06 -16.89 -6.40
CA VAL A 84 -7.11 -17.84 -6.80
C VAL A 84 -8.45 -17.11 -7.00
N ILE A 85 -8.84 -16.22 -6.08
CA ILE A 85 -10.06 -15.42 -6.22
C ILE A 85 -10.03 -14.60 -7.51
N ILE A 86 -8.92 -13.91 -7.82
CA ILE A 86 -8.77 -13.14 -9.06
C ILE A 86 -8.89 -14.05 -10.28
N SER A 87 -8.29 -15.24 -10.25
CA SER A 87 -8.38 -16.21 -11.35
C SER A 87 -9.84 -16.64 -11.60
N ILE A 88 -10.60 -16.92 -10.54
CA ILE A 88 -12.03 -17.26 -10.64
C ILE A 88 -12.83 -16.07 -11.19
N LEU A 89 -12.63 -14.87 -10.67
CA LEU A 89 -13.32 -13.65 -11.13
C LEU A 89 -13.01 -13.34 -12.59
N LYS A 90 -11.79 -13.62 -13.05
CA LYS A 90 -11.37 -13.45 -14.44
C LYS A 90 -12.06 -14.46 -15.35
N THR A 91 -12.08 -15.75 -14.98
CA THR A 91 -12.69 -16.82 -15.75
C THR A 91 -14.21 -16.67 -15.84
N SER A 92 -14.86 -16.25 -14.76
CA SER A 92 -16.30 -15.98 -14.71
C SER A 92 -16.72 -14.66 -15.36
N LYS A 93 -15.78 -13.87 -15.91
CA LYS A 93 -15.98 -12.52 -16.46
C LYS A 93 -16.51 -11.48 -15.46
N VAL A 94 -16.67 -11.84 -14.19
CA VAL A 94 -17.09 -10.90 -13.12
C VAL A 94 -16.07 -9.77 -12.94
N LEU A 95 -14.78 -10.09 -13.07
CA LEU A 95 -13.73 -9.07 -13.01
C LEU A 95 -13.91 -7.98 -14.08
N GLN A 96 -14.34 -8.35 -15.30
CA GLN A 96 -14.66 -7.41 -16.36
C GLN A 96 -15.86 -6.54 -16.01
N LEU A 97 -16.93 -7.13 -15.47
CA LEU A 97 -18.12 -6.36 -15.05
C LEU A 97 -17.76 -5.31 -14.00
N ILE A 98 -16.95 -5.69 -13.00
CA ILE A 98 -16.48 -4.75 -11.98
C ILE A 98 -15.59 -3.68 -12.61
N SER A 99 -14.74 -4.04 -13.58
CA SER A 99 -13.82 -3.10 -14.22
C SER A 99 -14.54 -2.00 -15.02
N TYR A 100 -15.72 -2.24 -15.53
CA TYR A 100 -16.52 -1.21 -16.21
C TYR A 100 -16.90 -0.04 -15.30
N SER A 101 -17.04 -0.28 -13.98
CA SER A 101 -17.33 0.78 -13.02
C SER A 101 -16.19 1.81 -12.90
N LEU A 102 -14.97 1.45 -13.29
CA LEU A 102 -13.82 2.37 -13.31
C LEU A 102 -13.75 3.25 -14.54
N TYR A 103 -14.44 2.91 -15.64
CA TYR A 103 -14.33 3.64 -16.91
C TYR A 103 -14.56 5.15 -16.76
N PRO A 104 -15.63 5.62 -16.07
CA PRO A 104 -15.84 7.06 -15.93
C PRO A 104 -14.71 7.75 -15.16
N ILE A 105 -14.09 7.07 -14.19
CA ILE A 105 -12.97 7.59 -13.42
C ILE A 105 -11.71 7.67 -14.28
N LEU A 106 -11.43 6.61 -15.06
CA LEU A 106 -10.27 6.56 -15.94
C LEU A 106 -10.37 7.60 -17.06
N ASP A 107 -11.57 7.81 -17.60
CA ASP A 107 -11.82 8.82 -18.63
C ASP A 107 -11.56 10.25 -18.11
N VAL A 108 -12.05 10.58 -16.93
CA VAL A 108 -11.76 11.86 -16.26
C VAL A 108 -10.25 12.05 -16.03
N LEU A 109 -9.54 11.00 -15.66
CA LEU A 109 -8.09 11.02 -15.44
C LEU A 109 -7.29 10.93 -16.74
N LYS A 110 -7.94 10.76 -17.90
CA LYS A 110 -7.31 10.53 -19.22
C LYS A 110 -6.37 9.30 -19.22
N ILE A 111 -6.74 8.29 -18.47
CA ILE A 111 -6.05 6.99 -18.41
C ILE A 111 -6.78 6.01 -19.33
N ASP A 112 -6.01 5.27 -20.14
CA ASP A 112 -6.58 4.28 -21.05
C ASP A 112 -7.39 3.21 -20.28
N SER A 113 -8.59 2.87 -20.79
CA SER A 113 -9.47 1.85 -20.21
C SER A 113 -8.84 0.45 -20.11
N ILE A 114 -7.77 0.20 -20.86
CA ILE A 114 -6.99 -1.05 -20.77
C ILE A 114 -6.47 -1.32 -19.35
N PHE A 115 -6.29 -0.26 -18.55
CA PHE A 115 -5.83 -0.37 -17.16
C PHE A 115 -6.93 -0.73 -16.17
N SER A 116 -8.21 -0.78 -16.56
CA SER A 116 -9.32 -1.07 -15.66
C SER A 116 -9.17 -2.43 -14.96
N ILE A 117 -8.88 -3.49 -15.70
CA ILE A 117 -8.65 -4.84 -15.14
C ILE A 117 -7.38 -4.90 -14.28
N PRO A 118 -6.22 -4.40 -14.73
CA PRO A 118 -5.03 -4.28 -13.89
C PRO A 118 -5.25 -3.56 -12.56
N ILE A 119 -5.98 -2.43 -12.57
CA ILE A 119 -6.26 -1.65 -11.36
C ILE A 119 -7.18 -2.42 -10.41
N ILE A 120 -8.29 -3.00 -10.89
CA ILE A 120 -9.17 -3.82 -10.04
C ILE A 120 -8.42 -5.01 -9.46
N SER A 121 -7.61 -5.70 -10.27
CA SER A 121 -6.77 -6.79 -9.78
C SER A 121 -5.81 -6.33 -8.67
N GLY A 122 -5.21 -5.14 -8.82
CA GLY A 122 -4.32 -4.57 -7.82
C GLY A 122 -5.03 -4.06 -6.57
N ILE A 123 -6.27 -3.60 -6.68
CA ILE A 123 -7.12 -3.27 -5.54
C ILE A 123 -7.45 -4.53 -4.74
N ILE A 124 -7.66 -5.66 -5.39
CA ILE A 124 -7.90 -6.95 -4.73
C ILE A 124 -6.60 -7.52 -4.17
N GLU A 125 -5.58 -7.64 -5.01
CA GLU A 125 -4.28 -8.18 -4.64
C GLU A 125 -3.15 -7.44 -5.37
N LEU A 126 -2.25 -6.87 -4.60
CA LEU A 126 -1.21 -5.95 -5.05
C LEU A 126 -0.29 -6.54 -6.12
N THR A 127 0.22 -7.75 -5.90
CA THR A 127 1.26 -8.34 -6.76
C THR A 127 0.72 -8.69 -8.15
N ASN A 128 -0.51 -9.21 -8.23
CA ASN A 128 -1.20 -9.45 -9.49
C ASN A 128 -1.47 -8.14 -10.24
N GLY A 129 -1.93 -7.10 -9.53
CA GLY A 129 -2.18 -5.80 -10.13
C GLY A 129 -0.92 -5.18 -10.73
N ILE A 130 0.17 -5.15 -9.96
CA ILE A 130 1.46 -4.63 -10.44
C ILE A 130 1.97 -5.43 -11.64
N SER A 131 1.88 -6.75 -11.58
CA SER A 131 2.28 -7.61 -12.70
C SER A 131 1.51 -7.29 -13.97
N LEU A 132 0.19 -7.12 -13.88
CA LEU A 132 -0.65 -6.76 -15.02
C LEU A 132 -0.38 -5.34 -15.52
N VAL A 133 -0.25 -4.35 -14.62
CA VAL A 133 0.08 -2.97 -15.01
C VAL A 133 1.41 -2.93 -15.76
N THR A 134 2.45 -3.62 -15.26
CA THR A 134 3.78 -3.60 -15.88
C THR A 134 3.85 -4.38 -17.20
N SER A 135 2.96 -5.36 -17.42
CA SER A 135 2.85 -6.10 -18.67
C SER A 135 1.97 -5.41 -19.73
N THR A 136 1.20 -4.39 -19.34
CA THR A 136 0.36 -3.64 -20.27
C THR A 136 1.23 -2.69 -21.09
N SER A 137 1.26 -2.95 -22.42
CA SER A 137 2.00 -2.08 -23.35
C SER A 137 1.23 -0.79 -23.59
N THR A 138 1.86 0.34 -23.31
CA THR A 138 1.32 1.69 -23.52
C THR A 138 2.31 2.56 -24.25
N LYS A 139 1.82 3.66 -24.84
CA LYS A 139 2.67 4.64 -25.54
C LYS A 139 3.66 5.35 -24.57
N THR A 140 3.34 5.39 -23.29
CA THR A 140 4.16 6.05 -22.28
C THR A 140 4.25 5.19 -21.01
N ILE A 141 5.45 4.78 -20.64
CA ILE A 141 5.74 4.00 -19.44
C ILE A 141 5.36 4.79 -18.16
N SER A 142 5.30 6.12 -18.24
CA SER A 142 4.97 6.99 -17.11
C SER A 142 3.63 6.63 -16.44
N THR A 143 2.59 6.31 -17.23
CA THR A 143 1.29 5.91 -16.70
C THR A 143 1.38 4.61 -15.90
N ASN A 144 2.13 3.63 -16.38
CA ASN A 144 2.33 2.36 -15.66
C ASN A 144 3.03 2.59 -14.33
N ILE A 145 4.04 3.49 -14.28
CA ILE A 145 4.80 3.80 -13.07
C ILE A 145 3.89 4.49 -12.04
N ILE A 146 3.09 5.46 -12.47
CA ILE A 146 2.15 6.19 -11.60
C ILE A 146 1.10 5.24 -11.01
N LEU A 147 0.54 4.33 -11.83
CA LEU A 147 -0.42 3.33 -11.37
C LEU A 147 0.23 2.33 -10.40
N CYS A 148 1.46 1.91 -10.64
CA CYS A 148 2.21 1.09 -9.69
C CYS A 148 2.43 1.82 -8.37
N ALA A 149 2.77 3.12 -8.39
CA ALA A 149 2.91 3.92 -7.17
C ALA A 149 1.61 4.02 -6.38
N PHE A 150 0.48 4.23 -7.07
CA PHE A 150 -0.85 4.20 -6.45
C PHE A 150 -1.12 2.87 -5.76
N LEU A 151 -0.96 1.76 -6.49
CA LEU A 151 -1.21 0.42 -5.97
C LEU A 151 -0.29 0.07 -4.79
N LEU A 152 1.00 0.42 -4.87
CA LEU A 152 1.95 0.23 -3.77
C LEU A 152 1.55 1.03 -2.53
N GLY A 153 1.13 2.29 -2.70
CA GLY A 153 0.65 3.13 -1.60
C GLY A 153 -0.62 2.59 -0.95
N PHE A 154 -1.58 2.14 -1.75
CA PHE A 154 -2.84 1.56 -1.27
C PHE A 154 -2.62 0.17 -0.62
N GLY A 155 -1.84 -0.70 -1.24
CA GLY A 155 -1.48 -2.03 -0.75
C GLY A 155 -2.45 -3.16 -1.12
N GLY A 156 -3.65 -2.85 -1.62
CA GLY A 156 -4.68 -3.84 -1.95
C GLY A 156 -5.45 -4.41 -0.74
N LEU A 157 -6.58 -5.06 -1.01
CA LEU A 157 -7.44 -5.66 0.01
C LEU A 157 -6.74 -6.80 0.75
N SER A 158 -5.88 -7.57 0.07
CA SER A 158 -5.14 -8.67 0.70
C SER A 158 -4.27 -8.16 1.84
N VAL A 159 -3.52 -7.06 1.63
CA VAL A 159 -2.69 -6.43 2.66
C VAL A 159 -3.55 -5.77 3.75
N LEU A 160 -4.66 -5.13 3.38
CA LEU A 160 -5.58 -4.57 4.36
C LEU A 160 -6.09 -5.66 5.33
N LEU A 161 -6.50 -6.82 4.81
CA LEU A 161 -6.99 -7.94 5.64
C LEU A 161 -5.88 -8.55 6.50
N GLN A 162 -4.64 -8.63 6.00
CA GLN A 162 -3.48 -9.05 6.80
C GLN A 162 -3.28 -8.13 8.01
N VAL A 163 -3.26 -6.82 7.77
CA VAL A 163 -3.11 -5.85 8.87
C VAL A 163 -4.29 -5.91 9.84
N LEU A 164 -5.53 -6.10 9.33
CA LEU A 164 -6.71 -6.26 10.15
C LEU A 164 -6.63 -7.48 11.06
N SER A 165 -6.10 -8.60 10.57
CA SER A 165 -5.96 -9.82 11.38
C SER A 165 -4.99 -9.63 12.57
N ILE A 166 -3.98 -8.76 12.41
CA ILE A 166 -3.03 -8.41 13.46
C ILE A 166 -3.61 -7.32 14.38
N ALA A 167 -4.20 -6.29 13.78
CA ALA A 167 -4.74 -5.12 14.49
C ALA A 167 -6.02 -5.44 15.29
N SER A 168 -6.74 -6.51 14.96
CA SER A 168 -7.93 -6.97 15.71
C SER A 168 -7.61 -7.34 17.16
N LYS A 169 -6.32 -7.54 17.49
CA LYS A 169 -5.83 -7.80 18.84
C LYS A 169 -5.43 -6.51 19.60
N SER A 170 -5.60 -5.36 18.98
CA SER A 170 -5.25 -4.05 19.55
C SER A 170 -6.38 -3.04 19.32
N ASP A 171 -6.45 -1.98 20.13
CA ASP A 171 -7.48 -0.92 20.06
C ASP A 171 -7.29 0.03 18.86
N LEU A 172 -6.73 -0.44 17.74
CA LEU A 172 -6.49 0.38 16.56
C LEU A 172 -7.77 0.59 15.74
N SER A 173 -8.03 1.85 15.38
CA SER A 173 -9.17 2.19 14.53
C SER A 173 -8.93 1.78 13.08
N ILE A 174 -9.57 0.69 12.68
CA ILE A 174 -9.56 0.11 11.32
C ILE A 174 -9.96 1.15 10.27
N LYS A 175 -10.98 1.96 10.54
CA LYS A 175 -11.47 2.98 9.60
C LYS A 175 -10.39 4.00 9.27
N LYS A 176 -9.67 4.50 10.29
CA LYS A 176 -8.56 5.46 10.09
C LYS A 176 -7.43 4.85 9.26
N TYR A 177 -7.14 3.57 9.45
CA TYR A 177 -6.12 2.86 8.68
C TYR A 177 -6.52 2.76 7.19
N ILE A 178 -7.76 2.35 6.87
CA ILE A 178 -8.23 2.25 5.49
C ILE A 178 -8.18 3.62 4.79
N TYR A 179 -8.70 4.67 5.43
CA TYR A 179 -8.59 6.03 4.89
C TYR A 179 -7.15 6.47 4.67
N GLY A 180 -6.26 6.16 5.61
CA GLY A 180 -4.83 6.43 5.49
C GLY A 180 -4.20 5.74 4.28
N LYS A 181 -4.57 4.48 4.01
CA LYS A 181 -4.06 3.71 2.87
C LYS A 181 -4.55 4.25 1.52
N VAL A 182 -5.81 4.61 1.42
CA VAL A 182 -6.35 5.26 0.20
C VAL A 182 -5.64 6.60 -0.05
N LEU A 183 -5.50 7.42 0.98
CA LEU A 183 -4.80 8.70 0.89
C LEU A 183 -3.32 8.51 0.51
N GLN A 184 -2.65 7.49 1.08
CA GLN A 184 -1.27 7.15 0.75
C GLN A 184 -1.11 6.79 -0.73
N GLY A 185 -2.02 5.99 -1.29
CA GLY A 185 -2.01 5.64 -2.71
C GLY A 185 -2.11 6.88 -3.60
N ILE A 186 -3.05 7.78 -3.30
CA ILE A 186 -3.25 9.02 -4.05
C ILE A 186 -2.00 9.92 -3.97
N ILE A 187 -1.46 10.15 -2.79
CA ILE A 187 -0.26 10.98 -2.59
C ILE A 187 0.96 10.36 -3.27
N ALA A 188 1.13 9.04 -3.22
CA ALA A 188 2.21 8.35 -3.91
C ALA A 188 2.13 8.54 -5.42
N ALA A 189 0.92 8.43 -6.01
CA ALA A 189 0.70 8.68 -7.43
C ALA A 189 1.03 10.14 -7.81
N ILE A 190 0.61 11.11 -7.00
CA ILE A 190 0.90 12.54 -7.22
C ILE A 190 2.41 12.80 -7.16
N TYR A 191 3.10 12.31 -6.14
CA TYR A 191 4.55 12.48 -6.00
C TYR A 191 5.30 11.85 -7.17
N THR A 192 4.87 10.65 -7.60
CA THR A 192 5.47 9.97 -8.75
C THR A 192 5.26 10.78 -10.03
N TYR A 193 4.06 11.30 -10.25
CA TYR A 193 3.75 12.17 -11.40
C TYR A 193 4.63 13.42 -11.41
N ILE A 194 4.74 14.12 -10.27
CA ILE A 194 5.58 15.33 -10.13
C ILE A 194 7.04 15.00 -10.39
N LEU A 195 7.57 13.92 -9.81
CA LEU A 195 8.98 13.57 -9.96
C LEU A 195 9.32 13.17 -11.40
N ILE A 196 8.46 12.41 -12.08
CA ILE A 196 8.66 12.04 -13.49
C ILE A 196 8.63 13.29 -14.38
N THR A 197 7.76 14.26 -14.08
CA THR A 197 7.63 15.49 -14.87
C THR A 197 8.81 16.45 -14.65
N LEU A 198 9.31 16.56 -13.41
CA LEU A 198 10.36 17.50 -13.04
C LEU A 198 11.79 16.98 -13.34
N LEU A 199 11.99 15.67 -13.29
CA LEU A 199 13.30 15.07 -13.47
C LEU A 199 13.39 14.40 -14.86
N PRO A 200 14.00 15.06 -15.86
CA PRO A 200 14.14 14.51 -17.21
C PRO A 200 14.93 13.19 -17.25
N MET A 201 15.70 12.87 -16.19
CA MET A 201 16.37 11.57 -16.05
C MET A 201 15.38 10.38 -15.99
N PHE A 202 14.13 10.63 -15.60
CA PHE A 202 13.03 9.64 -15.57
C PHE A 202 12.10 9.77 -16.79
N ASN A 203 12.35 10.71 -17.70
CA ASN A 203 11.70 10.74 -19.01
C ASN A 203 12.22 9.55 -19.83
N LEU A 204 11.69 8.40 -19.50
CA LEU A 204 11.89 7.15 -20.22
C LEU A 204 11.10 7.21 -21.53
N ASN A 205 11.61 7.96 -22.50
CA ASN A 205 11.31 7.75 -23.88
C ASN A 205 11.99 6.42 -24.28
N LEU A 206 11.26 5.33 -24.11
CA LEU A 206 11.53 4.02 -24.70
C LEU A 206 10.52 3.76 -25.79
#